data_54a69aae09aece032712f188f0a46a0e
#
_entry.id   54a69aae09aece032712f188f0a46a0e
#
_cell.length_a   1.000
_cell.length_b   1.000
_cell.length_c   1.000
_cell.angle_alpha   90.00
_cell.angle_beta   90.00
_cell.angle_gamma   90.00
#
_symmetry.space_group_name_H-M   'P 1'
#
loop_
_entity.id
_entity.type
_entity.pdbx_description
1 polymer ?
#
loop_
_entity_poly.entity_id
_entity_poly.type
_entity_poly.pdbx_seq_one_letter_code
_entity_poly.pdbx_strand_id
1 'polypeptide(L)'
;MRFKPILLVAALSASIGIGRADEFKPPPTKEGLWETHSTQIEQGKTVSEGTVKMCQSNKITESVRVSGEELRKKNGCTSSVTQPSPNTYIEESRCAKGPSAGSVTKVVYTHQGDTASHTEMHMTLGNSPTVMIMDAKYVGSCPAGIKPGDLIMSDGKVISGAN
;
A
#
# COMPACT_ATOMS: atom_id res chain seq x y z
N MET A 1 -26.36 -64.89 -17.02
CA MET A 1 -25.15 -64.04 -17.00
C MET A 1 -25.59 -62.64 -16.68
N ARG A 2 -25.26 -62.10 -15.48
CA ARG A 2 -25.65 -60.76 -15.04
C ARG A 2 -24.43 -59.88 -15.09
N PHE A 3 -24.40 -58.91 -16.01
CA PHE A 3 -23.37 -57.87 -16.08
C PHE A 3 -23.66 -56.79 -15.02
N LYS A 4 -22.72 -56.55 -14.10
CA LYS A 4 -22.71 -55.41 -13.16
C LYS A 4 -22.01 -54.24 -13.86
N PRO A 5 -22.59 -53.03 -13.89
CA PRO A 5 -21.85 -51.87 -14.37
C PRO A 5 -20.92 -51.36 -13.26
N ILE A 6 -19.64 -51.19 -13.58
CA ILE A 6 -18.63 -50.54 -12.76
C ILE A 6 -18.78 -49.04 -12.95
N LEU A 7 -19.20 -48.32 -11.89
CA LEU A 7 -19.19 -46.86 -11.85
C LEU A 7 -17.76 -46.38 -11.63
N LEU A 8 -17.17 -45.79 -12.66
CA LEU A 8 -15.89 -45.09 -12.56
C LEU A 8 -16.17 -43.68 -11.99
N VAL A 9 -15.86 -43.46 -10.71
CA VAL A 9 -15.88 -42.12 -10.09
C VAL A 9 -14.54 -41.44 -10.45
N ALA A 10 -14.59 -40.52 -11.42
CA ALA A 10 -13.48 -39.63 -11.73
C ALA A 10 -13.39 -38.55 -10.64
N ALA A 11 -12.43 -38.67 -9.71
CA ALA A 11 -12.11 -37.63 -8.76
C ALA A 11 -11.41 -36.47 -9.49
N LEU A 12 -12.13 -35.36 -9.73
CA LEU A 12 -11.53 -34.09 -10.13
C LEU A 12 -10.75 -33.52 -8.92
N SER A 13 -9.45 -33.75 -8.92
CA SER A 13 -8.53 -33.04 -8.02
C SER A 13 -8.43 -31.58 -8.47
N ALA A 14 -9.20 -30.69 -7.89
CA ALA A 14 -8.99 -29.26 -8.02
C ALA A 14 -7.68 -28.92 -7.30
N SER A 15 -6.60 -28.79 -8.02
CA SER A 15 -5.36 -28.22 -7.54
C SER A 15 -5.60 -26.75 -7.23
N ILE A 16 -5.84 -26.46 -5.95
CA ILE A 16 -5.80 -25.08 -5.45
C ILE A 16 -4.34 -24.66 -5.56
N GLY A 17 -4.02 -23.95 -6.64
CA GLY A 17 -2.73 -23.31 -6.82
C GLY A 17 -2.57 -22.31 -5.67
N ILE A 18 -1.70 -22.65 -4.71
CA ILE A 18 -1.18 -21.69 -3.73
C ILE A 18 -0.32 -20.74 -4.57
N GLY A 19 -0.93 -19.68 -5.07
CA GLY A 19 -0.22 -18.59 -5.72
C GLY A 19 0.81 -18.07 -4.72
N ARG A 20 2.09 -18.17 -5.06
CA ARG A 20 3.11 -17.36 -4.40
C ARG A 20 2.59 -15.94 -4.45
N ALA A 21 2.60 -15.27 -3.31
CA ALA A 21 2.38 -13.83 -3.26
C ALA A 21 3.53 -13.20 -4.09
N ASP A 22 3.28 -12.96 -5.38
CA ASP A 22 4.17 -12.18 -6.19
C ASP A 22 4.33 -10.83 -5.51
N GLU A 23 5.57 -10.41 -5.35
CA GLU A 23 5.94 -9.15 -4.73
C GLU A 23 5.16 -8.02 -5.42
N PHE A 24 4.24 -7.40 -4.69
CA PHE A 24 3.43 -6.31 -5.24
C PHE A 24 4.32 -5.15 -5.66
N LYS A 25 4.27 -4.79 -6.93
CA LYS A 25 4.88 -3.58 -7.47
C LYS A 25 3.77 -2.64 -7.93
N PRO A 26 3.59 -1.51 -7.24
CA PRO A 26 2.63 -0.52 -7.70
C PRO A 26 3.00 -0.06 -9.11
N PRO A 27 2.00 0.30 -9.95
CA PRO A 27 2.29 0.85 -11.26
C PRO A 27 3.15 2.11 -11.14
N PRO A 28 4.02 2.37 -12.13
CA PRO A 28 4.84 3.57 -12.13
C PRO A 28 3.95 4.82 -12.15
N THR A 29 4.31 5.81 -11.34
CA THR A 29 3.66 7.10 -11.29
C THR A 29 4.49 8.13 -12.06
N LYS A 30 3.84 9.19 -12.52
CA LYS A 30 4.51 10.29 -13.21
C LYS A 30 5.50 10.98 -12.28
N GLU A 31 6.76 11.13 -12.71
CA GLU A 31 7.77 11.82 -11.90
C GLU A 31 7.50 13.33 -11.87
N GLY A 32 7.74 13.96 -10.72
CA GLY A 32 7.55 15.38 -10.50
C GLY A 32 6.93 15.72 -9.15
N LEU A 33 6.27 16.86 -9.07
CA LEU A 33 5.65 17.36 -7.85
C LEU A 33 4.27 16.75 -7.67
N TRP A 34 4.07 16.11 -6.51
CA TRP A 34 2.82 15.54 -6.07
C TRP A 34 2.30 16.27 -4.85
N GLU A 35 1.01 16.53 -4.81
CA GLU A 35 0.31 17.07 -3.65
C GLU A 35 -0.53 15.94 -3.04
N THR A 36 -0.32 15.69 -1.74
CA THR A 36 -1.05 14.69 -0.98
C THR A 36 -1.81 15.36 0.14
N HIS A 37 -3.12 15.19 0.15
CA HIS A 37 -3.99 15.51 1.27
C HIS A 37 -4.19 14.25 2.10
N SER A 38 -4.01 14.34 3.41
CA SER A 38 -4.15 13.22 4.32
C SER A 38 -5.07 13.54 5.48
N THR A 39 -5.93 12.58 5.84
CA THR A 39 -6.84 12.65 6.99
C THR A 39 -6.64 11.42 7.86
N GLN A 40 -6.40 11.62 9.14
CA GLN A 40 -6.32 10.54 10.14
C GLN A 40 -7.56 10.54 11.01
N ILE A 41 -8.17 9.37 11.15
CA ILE A 41 -9.41 9.16 11.91
C ILE A 41 -9.13 8.11 12.99
N GLU A 42 -9.44 8.47 14.24
CA GLU A 42 -9.38 7.56 15.39
C GLU A 42 -10.73 7.53 16.10
N GLN A 43 -11.23 6.35 16.38
CA GLN A 43 -12.54 6.15 17.02
C GLN A 43 -13.68 6.95 16.32
N GLY A 44 -13.63 7.03 14.98
CA GLY A 44 -14.62 7.75 14.17
C GLY A 44 -14.50 9.28 14.17
N LYS A 45 -13.44 9.84 14.74
CA LYS A 45 -13.19 11.29 14.78
C LYS A 45 -11.92 11.63 14.02
N THR A 46 -11.94 12.69 13.22
CA THR A 46 -10.73 13.24 12.61
C THR A 46 -9.84 13.82 13.70
N VAL A 47 -8.62 13.29 13.80
CA VAL A 47 -7.60 13.72 14.78
C VAL A 47 -6.48 14.50 14.12
N SER A 48 -6.28 14.35 12.83
CA SER A 48 -5.27 15.09 12.04
C SER A 48 -5.73 15.21 10.61
N GLU A 49 -5.42 16.34 10.00
CA GLU A 49 -5.66 16.62 8.58
C GLU A 49 -4.55 17.54 8.08
N GLY A 50 -4.06 17.31 6.86
CA GLY A 50 -3.00 18.13 6.32
C GLY A 50 -2.73 17.88 4.85
N THR A 51 -2.03 18.84 4.23
CA THR A 51 -1.58 18.75 2.85
C THR A 51 -0.09 18.95 2.80
N VAL A 52 0.60 18.07 2.09
CA VAL A 52 2.03 18.16 1.83
C VAL A 52 2.29 18.00 0.33
N LYS A 53 3.38 18.58 -0.15
CA LYS A 53 3.86 18.30 -1.50
C LYS A 53 5.18 17.56 -1.42
N MET A 54 5.39 16.64 -2.33
CA MET A 54 6.63 15.85 -2.42
C MET A 54 7.11 15.80 -3.86
N CYS A 55 8.40 16.03 -4.05
CA CYS A 55 9.03 15.77 -5.33
C CYS A 55 9.28 14.25 -5.44
N GLN A 56 8.51 13.57 -6.29
CA GLN A 56 8.60 12.13 -6.49
C GLN A 56 9.44 11.75 -7.69
N SER A 57 10.19 10.66 -7.56
CA SER A 57 10.78 9.91 -8.65
C SER A 57 10.59 8.42 -8.44
N ASN A 58 10.60 7.63 -9.51
CA ASN A 58 10.47 6.17 -9.43
C ASN A 58 11.58 5.55 -8.56
N LYS A 59 12.79 6.15 -8.57
CA LYS A 59 13.90 5.71 -7.71
C LYS A 59 13.57 5.87 -6.22
N ILE A 60 12.99 7.01 -5.81
CA ILE A 60 12.59 7.25 -4.41
C ILE A 60 11.46 6.30 -4.02
N THR A 61 10.45 6.16 -4.86
CA THR A 61 9.33 5.24 -4.62
C THR A 61 9.83 3.80 -4.40
N GLU A 62 10.75 3.34 -5.23
CA GLU A 62 11.34 2.00 -5.09
C GLU A 62 12.18 1.87 -3.81
N SER A 63 12.98 2.89 -3.46
CA SER A 63 13.77 2.90 -2.22
C SER A 63 12.87 2.81 -0.99
N VAL A 64 11.77 3.57 -0.94
CA VAL A 64 10.80 3.53 0.16
C VAL A 64 10.14 2.14 0.24
N ARG A 65 9.77 1.55 -0.90
CA ARG A 65 9.19 0.21 -0.98
C ARG A 65 10.15 -0.83 -0.39
N VAL A 66 11.41 -0.86 -0.84
CA VAL A 66 12.44 -1.80 -0.37
C VAL A 66 12.67 -1.65 1.13
N SER A 67 12.84 -0.42 1.63
CA SER A 67 13.03 -0.16 3.07
C SER A 67 11.82 -0.60 3.90
N GLY A 68 10.61 -0.38 3.38
CA GLY A 68 9.37 -0.85 4.01
C GLY A 68 9.29 -2.37 4.10
N GLU A 69 9.73 -3.08 3.07
CA GLU A 69 9.76 -4.55 3.08
C GLU A 69 10.79 -5.11 4.05
N GLU A 70 11.98 -4.52 4.12
CA GLU A 70 13.00 -4.90 5.10
C GLU A 70 12.49 -4.73 6.53
N LEU A 71 11.82 -3.61 6.80
CA LEU A 71 11.20 -3.36 8.10
C LEU A 71 10.10 -4.37 8.42
N ARG A 72 9.24 -4.70 7.45
CA ARG A 72 8.22 -5.75 7.59
C ARG A 72 8.84 -7.11 7.90
N LYS A 73 9.88 -7.52 7.17
CA LYS A 73 10.61 -8.76 7.42
C LYS A 73 11.19 -8.79 8.83
N LYS A 74 11.83 -7.70 9.26
CA LYS A 74 12.40 -7.54 10.61
C LYS A 74 11.35 -7.68 11.70
N ASN A 75 10.17 -7.13 11.49
CA ASN A 75 9.05 -7.20 12.43
C ASN A 75 8.23 -8.51 12.31
N GLY A 76 8.65 -9.45 11.49
CA GLY A 76 7.95 -10.72 11.28
C GLY A 76 6.53 -10.50 10.76
N CYS A 77 6.35 -9.52 9.87
CA CYS A 77 5.07 -9.28 9.23
C CYS A 77 4.87 -10.25 8.06
N THR A 78 3.66 -10.77 7.96
CA THR A 78 3.16 -11.49 6.78
C THR A 78 2.19 -10.58 6.04
N SER A 79 2.23 -10.59 4.72
CA SER A 79 1.30 -9.83 3.89
C SER A 79 0.76 -10.66 2.74
N SER A 80 -0.42 -10.29 2.27
CA SER A 80 -1.02 -10.78 1.05
C SER A 80 -1.51 -9.59 0.24
N VAL A 81 -1.40 -9.67 -1.08
CA VAL A 81 -1.89 -8.65 -2.00
C VAL A 81 -2.90 -9.27 -2.95
N THR A 82 -4.01 -8.59 -3.15
CA THR A 82 -5.03 -8.93 -4.14
C THR A 82 -5.29 -7.73 -5.04
N GLN A 83 -5.68 -7.99 -6.28
CA GLN A 83 -6.02 -6.96 -7.26
C GLN A 83 -7.45 -7.19 -7.76
N PRO A 84 -8.47 -6.64 -7.06
CA PRO A 84 -9.87 -6.83 -7.44
C PRO A 84 -10.26 -6.13 -8.74
N SER A 85 -9.50 -5.12 -9.16
CA SER A 85 -9.68 -4.45 -10.46
C SER A 85 -8.32 -3.98 -11.00
N PRO A 86 -8.22 -3.64 -12.30
CA PRO A 86 -6.96 -3.18 -12.90
C PRO A 86 -6.30 -2.00 -12.17
N ASN A 87 -7.09 -1.19 -11.47
CA ASN A 87 -6.63 0.04 -10.83
C ASN A 87 -6.66 -0.03 -9.30
N THR A 88 -7.08 -1.13 -8.70
CA THR A 88 -7.24 -1.25 -7.24
C THR A 88 -6.43 -2.43 -6.72
N TYR A 89 -5.65 -2.17 -5.68
CA TYR A 89 -4.86 -3.15 -4.96
C TYR A 89 -5.24 -3.14 -3.49
N ILE A 90 -5.32 -4.31 -2.90
CA ILE A 90 -5.59 -4.48 -1.47
C ILE A 90 -4.43 -5.26 -0.88
N GLU A 91 -3.72 -4.65 0.06
CA GLU A 91 -2.70 -5.32 0.87
C GLU A 91 -3.25 -5.52 2.28
N GLU A 92 -3.19 -6.75 2.78
CA GLU A 92 -3.47 -7.07 4.17
C GLU A 92 -2.20 -7.60 4.82
N SER A 93 -1.84 -7.06 6.00
CA SER A 93 -0.64 -7.46 6.71
C SER A 93 -0.89 -7.64 8.21
N ARG A 94 -0.09 -8.54 8.81
CA ARG A 94 -0.08 -8.81 10.25
C ARG A 94 1.36 -8.91 10.73
N CYS A 95 1.70 -8.23 11.81
CA CYS A 95 3.05 -8.22 12.36
C CYS A 95 3.10 -8.96 13.70
N ALA A 96 4.11 -9.82 13.87
CA ALA A 96 4.27 -10.66 15.06
C ALA A 96 5.32 -10.13 16.05
N LYS A 97 6.17 -9.18 15.64
CA LYS A 97 7.31 -8.72 16.42
C LYS A 97 7.47 -7.19 16.34
N GLY A 98 8.35 -6.65 17.17
CA GLY A 98 8.73 -5.24 17.18
C GLY A 98 7.62 -4.31 17.65
N PRO A 99 7.75 -3.01 17.37
CA PRO A 99 6.78 -1.98 17.81
C PRO A 99 5.38 -2.18 17.23
N SER A 100 5.27 -2.90 16.10
CA SER A 100 4.00 -3.21 15.43
C SER A 100 3.46 -4.61 15.78
N ALA A 101 3.99 -5.27 16.82
CA ALA A 101 3.54 -6.62 17.22
C ALA A 101 2.03 -6.61 17.53
N GLY A 102 1.31 -7.55 16.92
CA GLY A 102 -0.15 -7.67 17.04
C GLY A 102 -0.94 -6.70 16.16
N SER A 103 -0.27 -5.85 15.36
CA SER A 103 -1.00 -5.00 14.41
C SER A 103 -1.57 -5.79 13.25
N VAL A 104 -2.74 -5.35 12.81
CA VAL A 104 -3.37 -5.77 11.56
C VAL A 104 -3.57 -4.51 10.72
N THR A 105 -3.09 -4.55 9.49
CA THR A 105 -3.22 -3.42 8.56
C THR A 105 -3.85 -3.91 7.27
N LYS A 106 -4.83 -3.15 6.79
CA LYS A 106 -5.41 -3.29 5.46
C LYS A 106 -5.24 -1.98 4.72
N VAL A 107 -4.62 -2.04 3.56
CA VAL A 107 -4.45 -0.88 2.66
C VAL A 107 -5.23 -1.14 1.39
N VAL A 108 -6.09 -0.21 1.02
CA VAL A 108 -6.75 -0.17 -0.29
C VAL A 108 -6.12 0.98 -1.07
N TYR A 109 -5.44 0.65 -2.15
CA TYR A 109 -4.82 1.61 -3.04
C TYR A 109 -5.52 1.60 -4.39
N THR A 110 -6.00 2.76 -4.82
CA THR A 110 -6.63 2.95 -6.14
C THR A 110 -5.90 4.04 -6.89
N HIS A 111 -5.43 3.74 -8.10
CA HIS A 111 -4.80 4.74 -8.95
C HIS A 111 -5.72 5.17 -10.10
N GLN A 112 -5.59 6.41 -10.52
CA GLN A 112 -6.31 7.02 -11.65
C GLN A 112 -5.26 7.44 -12.70
N GLY A 113 -4.91 6.49 -13.57
CA GLY A 113 -3.76 6.64 -14.46
C GLY A 113 -2.45 6.75 -13.65
N ASP A 114 -1.50 7.55 -14.16
CA ASP A 114 -0.20 7.80 -13.55
C ASP A 114 -0.13 9.13 -12.79
N THR A 115 -1.26 9.84 -12.64
CA THR A 115 -1.32 11.23 -12.14
C THR A 115 -2.15 11.44 -10.89
N ALA A 116 -2.91 10.44 -10.43
CA ALA A 116 -3.65 10.52 -9.17
C ALA A 116 -3.78 9.16 -8.51
N SER A 117 -3.89 9.16 -7.17
CA SER A 117 -4.18 7.97 -6.39
C SER A 117 -4.98 8.30 -5.13
N HIS A 118 -5.76 7.32 -4.71
CA HIS A 118 -6.48 7.31 -3.44
C HIS A 118 -5.98 6.11 -2.63
N THR A 119 -5.65 6.34 -1.37
CA THR A 119 -5.22 5.28 -0.44
C THR A 119 -6.06 5.36 0.83
N GLU A 120 -6.64 4.25 1.20
CA GLU A 120 -7.33 4.08 2.48
C GLU A 120 -6.60 3.00 3.27
N MET A 121 -6.07 3.35 4.45
CA MET A 121 -5.34 2.45 5.32
C MET A 121 -6.12 2.28 6.62
N HIS A 122 -6.53 1.06 6.91
CA HIS A 122 -7.09 0.66 8.19
C HIS A 122 -6.03 -0.08 8.99
N MET A 123 -5.68 0.43 10.14
CA MET A 123 -4.71 -0.17 11.05
C MET A 123 -5.36 -0.40 12.42
N THR A 124 -5.14 -1.58 12.98
CA THR A 124 -5.53 -1.88 14.36
C THR A 124 -4.30 -2.33 15.12
N LEU A 125 -3.99 -1.66 16.21
CA LEU A 125 -2.95 -2.04 17.16
C LEU A 125 -3.61 -2.23 18.53
N GLY A 126 -3.66 -3.47 19.02
CA GLY A 126 -4.48 -3.81 20.19
C GLY A 126 -5.96 -3.54 19.90
N ASN A 127 -6.59 -2.67 20.71
CA ASN A 127 -8.01 -2.30 20.56
C ASN A 127 -8.21 -0.90 19.95
N SER A 128 -7.17 -0.31 19.36
CA SER A 128 -7.21 1.05 18.83
C SER A 128 -7.22 1.04 17.30
N PRO A 129 -8.41 1.14 16.67
CA PRO A 129 -8.50 1.27 15.22
C PRO A 129 -8.16 2.71 14.79
N THR A 130 -7.34 2.80 13.77
CA THR A 130 -6.97 4.05 13.08
C THR A 130 -7.23 3.89 11.59
N VAL A 131 -7.83 4.89 10.98
CA VAL A 131 -7.99 4.97 9.52
C VAL A 131 -7.20 6.16 9.03
N MET A 132 -6.42 5.97 7.98
CA MET A 132 -5.74 7.05 7.26
C MET A 132 -6.23 7.07 5.82
N ILE A 133 -6.67 8.21 5.37
CA ILE A 133 -7.10 8.46 3.99
C ILE A 133 -6.09 9.41 3.36
N MET A 134 -5.61 9.10 2.17
CA MET A 134 -4.66 9.92 1.44
C MET A 134 -5.12 10.04 -0.01
N ASP A 135 -5.30 11.29 -0.45
CA ASP A 135 -5.58 11.64 -1.84
C ASP A 135 -4.35 12.35 -2.42
N ALA A 136 -3.73 11.74 -3.40
CA ALA A 136 -2.52 12.27 -4.03
C ALA A 136 -2.78 12.61 -5.50
N LYS A 137 -2.24 13.73 -5.96
CA LYS A 137 -2.33 14.18 -7.36
C LYS A 137 -1.02 14.79 -7.82
N TYR A 138 -0.69 14.54 -9.07
CA TYR A 138 0.40 15.22 -9.77
C TYR A 138 0.03 16.67 -10.01
N VAL A 139 0.91 17.60 -9.65
CA VAL A 139 0.67 19.04 -9.79
C VAL A 139 1.71 19.76 -10.66
N GLY A 140 2.66 19.03 -11.22
CA GLY A 140 3.64 19.60 -12.15
C GLY A 140 5.07 19.08 -11.95
N SER A 141 6.03 19.78 -12.54
CA SER A 141 7.45 19.49 -12.32
C SER A 141 7.89 19.93 -10.94
N CYS A 142 8.94 19.28 -10.41
CA CYS A 142 9.56 19.73 -9.16
C CYS A 142 10.09 21.17 -9.32
N PRO A 143 9.88 22.05 -8.32
CA PRO A 143 10.45 23.39 -8.33
C PRO A 143 11.98 23.37 -8.34
N ALA A 144 12.59 24.43 -8.85
CA ALA A 144 14.04 24.56 -8.82
C ALA A 144 14.58 24.49 -7.39
N GLY A 145 15.63 23.70 -7.19
CA GLY A 145 16.25 23.48 -5.87
C GLY A 145 15.60 22.42 -5.00
N ILE A 146 14.43 21.90 -5.37
CA ILE A 146 13.76 20.81 -4.68
C ILE A 146 14.19 19.47 -5.31
N LYS A 147 14.69 18.56 -4.49
CA LYS A 147 15.19 17.26 -4.92
C LYS A 147 14.12 16.18 -4.78
N PRO A 148 14.21 15.06 -5.53
CA PRO A 148 13.38 13.90 -5.30
C PRO A 148 13.48 13.43 -3.85
N GLY A 149 12.32 13.24 -3.18
CA GLY A 149 12.21 12.91 -1.76
C GLY A 149 12.00 14.09 -0.84
N ASP A 150 12.29 15.33 -1.27
CA ASP A 150 12.01 16.51 -0.45
C ASP A 150 10.50 16.73 -0.29
N LEU A 151 10.11 17.11 0.94
CA LEU A 151 8.75 17.48 1.30
C LEU A 151 8.62 18.99 1.41
N ILE A 152 7.56 19.53 0.87
CA ILE A 152 7.17 20.94 1.01
C ILE A 152 5.91 20.97 1.85
N MET A 153 6.02 21.52 3.06
CA MET A 153 4.91 21.64 4.01
C MET A 153 3.95 22.76 3.57
N SER A 154 2.76 22.79 4.17
CA SER A 154 1.73 23.80 3.87
C SER A 154 2.18 25.24 4.15
N ASP A 155 3.12 25.45 5.08
CA ASP A 155 3.76 26.74 5.38
C ASP A 155 4.93 27.09 4.45
N GLY A 156 5.21 26.27 3.45
CA GLY A 156 6.30 26.45 2.49
C GLY A 156 7.67 25.95 2.97
N LYS A 157 7.77 25.45 4.21
CA LYS A 157 9.01 24.88 4.72
C LYS A 157 9.37 23.60 3.97
N VAL A 158 10.64 23.50 3.56
CA VAL A 158 11.19 22.31 2.91
C VAL A 158 11.86 21.42 3.96
N ILE A 159 11.48 20.15 3.95
CA ILE A 159 12.13 19.10 4.73
C ILE A 159 12.82 18.18 3.74
N SER A 160 14.15 18.10 3.83
CA SER A 160 14.91 17.20 2.97
C SER A 160 14.56 15.75 3.27
N GLY A 161 14.21 15.02 2.23
CA GLY A 161 14.08 13.58 2.30
C GLY A 161 15.41 12.94 2.64
N ALA A 162 15.39 11.87 3.42
CA ALA A 162 16.59 11.08 3.68
C ALA A 162 17.05 10.46 2.34
N ASN A 163 18.26 10.81 1.92
CA ASN A 163 18.98 10.14 0.83
C ASN A 163 19.63 8.86 1.32
#